data_37c6565c0d83ee17af0bcfaa6a40e9fa
#
_entry.id   37c6565c0d83ee17af0bcfaa6a40e9fa
#
_cell.length_a   1.000
_cell.length_b   1.000
_cell.length_c   1.000
_cell.angle_alpha   90.00
_cell.angle_beta   90.00
_cell.angle_gamma   90.00
#
_symmetry.space_group_name_H-M   'P 1'
#
loop_
_entity.id
_entity.type
_entity.pdbx_description
1 polymer ?
#
loop_
_entity_poly.entity_id
_entity_poly.type
_entity_poly.pdbx_seq_one_letter_code
_entity_poly.pdbx_strand_id
1 'polypeptide(L)'
;MTTRKPTESEEEYFARIEFEKRKKAEQEKQHRLASEERKRLKELHSMKCPKCGMELIEIDYKGIRIDKCSACDGVWLDAGELDAVRKLEKSALDRFFGVFS
;
A
#
# COMPACT_ATOMS: atom_id res chain seq x y z
N MET A 1 -29.12 10.93 -19.68
CA MET A 1 -28.72 10.68 -18.50
C MET A 1 -27.55 9.81 -18.39
N THR A 2 -26.74 10.10 -17.68
CA THR A 2 -25.68 9.36 -17.55
C THR A 2 -25.86 8.27 -16.69
N THR A 3 -25.70 7.19 -17.17
CA THR A 3 -25.78 6.15 -16.37
C THR A 3 -24.54 5.97 -15.77
N ARG A 4 -24.31 6.48 -14.71
CA ARG A 4 -23.21 6.19 -13.96
C ARG A 4 -23.35 4.83 -13.41
N LYS A 5 -22.34 4.04 -13.51
CA LYS A 5 -22.37 2.74 -12.92
C LYS A 5 -22.37 2.88 -11.44
N PRO A 6 -23.19 2.11 -10.72
CA PRO A 6 -23.21 2.20 -9.28
C PRO A 6 -21.86 2.00 -8.62
N THR A 7 -21.02 1.15 -9.21
CA THR A 7 -19.73 0.88 -8.62
C THR A 7 -18.74 1.99 -8.80
N GLU A 8 -18.91 2.83 -9.84
CA GLU A 8 -18.05 3.92 -10.02
C GLU A 8 -18.65 5.12 -9.45
N SER A 9 -19.69 4.98 -8.73
CA SER A 9 -20.47 6.05 -8.33
C SER A 9 -19.94 6.73 -7.11
N GLU A 10 -20.79 6.79 -6.13
CA GLU A 10 -20.54 7.64 -4.98
C GLU A 10 -19.50 7.08 -4.05
N GLU A 11 -19.49 5.76 -3.86
CA GLU A 11 -18.52 5.16 -2.94
C GLU A 11 -17.08 5.37 -3.39
N GLU A 12 -16.80 5.17 -4.66
CA GLU A 12 -15.46 5.34 -5.17
C GLU A 12 -15.06 6.80 -5.20
N TYR A 13 -15.99 7.66 -5.55
CA TYR A 13 -15.75 9.09 -5.56
C TYR A 13 -15.43 9.59 -4.16
N PHE A 14 -16.25 9.21 -3.18
CA PHE A 14 -16.04 9.65 -1.80
C PHE A 14 -14.76 9.07 -1.21
N ALA A 15 -14.43 7.82 -1.54
CA ALA A 15 -13.21 7.22 -1.06
C ALA A 15 -11.99 7.98 -1.57
N ARG A 16 -12.01 8.38 -2.83
CA ARG A 16 -10.91 9.13 -3.40
C ARG A 16 -10.79 10.51 -2.77
N ILE A 17 -11.92 11.22 -2.61
CA ILE A 17 -11.92 12.53 -2.00
C ILE A 17 -11.45 12.45 -0.55
N GLU A 18 -11.90 11.44 0.16
CA GLU A 18 -11.52 11.24 1.55
C GLU A 18 -10.01 11.00 1.67
N PHE A 19 -9.45 10.17 0.79
CA PHE A 19 -8.03 9.90 0.80
C PHE A 19 -7.22 11.15 0.46
N GLU A 20 -7.63 11.91 -0.57
CA GLU A 20 -6.93 13.12 -0.95
C GLU A 20 -6.93 14.16 0.17
N LYS A 21 -8.05 14.28 0.85
CA LYS A 21 -8.18 15.20 1.96
C LYS A 21 -7.26 14.83 3.11
N ARG A 22 -7.26 13.56 3.48
CA ARG A 22 -6.41 13.09 4.57
C ARG A 22 -4.93 13.15 4.20
N LYS A 23 -4.63 12.85 2.95
CA LYS A 23 -3.26 12.93 2.46
C LYS A 23 -2.74 14.34 2.56
N LYS A 24 -3.56 15.32 2.16
CA LYS A 24 -3.15 16.71 2.23
C LYS A 24 -2.88 17.15 3.67
N ALA A 25 -3.74 16.74 4.60
CA ALA A 25 -3.56 17.07 6.00
C ALA A 25 -2.27 16.45 6.54
N GLU A 26 -1.97 15.21 6.16
CA GLU A 26 -0.75 14.55 6.59
C GLU A 26 0.48 15.20 5.98
N GLN A 27 0.42 15.61 4.72
CA GLN A 27 1.52 16.30 4.08
C GLN A 27 1.84 17.62 4.76
N GLU A 28 0.83 18.33 5.22
CA GLU A 28 1.03 19.55 5.95
C GLU A 28 1.73 19.32 7.27
N LYS A 29 1.39 18.23 7.97
CA LYS A 29 2.09 17.85 9.18
C LYS A 29 3.54 17.51 8.89
N GLN A 30 3.79 16.76 7.84
CA GLN A 30 5.13 16.36 7.45
C GLN A 30 6.00 17.57 7.14
N HIS A 31 5.43 18.59 6.53
CA HIS A 31 6.15 19.81 6.25
C HIS A 31 6.62 20.54 7.49
N ARG A 32 5.91 20.36 8.59
CA ARG A 32 6.32 21.03 9.85
C ARG A 32 7.39 20.26 10.59
N LEU A 33 7.65 19.02 10.22
CA LEU A 33 8.68 18.25 10.87
C LEU A 33 10.06 18.65 10.35
N ALA A 34 11.02 18.74 11.23
CA ALA A 34 12.39 18.99 10.84
C ALA A 34 12.87 17.77 10.05
N SER A 35 13.77 18.00 9.10
CA SER A 35 14.27 16.91 8.27
C SER A 35 14.90 15.79 9.08
N GLU A 36 15.54 16.13 10.21
CA GLU A 36 16.12 15.11 11.08
C GLU A 36 15.06 14.25 11.74
N GLU A 37 13.92 14.84 12.10
CA GLU A 37 12.83 14.08 12.69
C GLU A 37 12.21 13.12 11.69
N ARG A 38 12.05 13.57 10.44
CA ARG A 38 11.53 12.70 9.38
C ARG A 38 12.47 11.54 9.12
N LYS A 39 13.77 11.82 9.13
CA LYS A 39 14.77 10.78 8.93
C LYS A 39 14.73 9.75 10.06
N ARG A 40 14.60 10.23 11.29
CA ARG A 40 14.53 9.34 12.45
C ARG A 40 13.30 8.46 12.41
N LEU A 41 12.16 9.02 12.03
CA LEU A 41 10.93 8.26 11.89
C LEU A 41 11.07 7.20 10.80
N LYS A 42 11.68 7.57 9.69
CA LYS A 42 11.88 6.62 8.61
C LYS A 42 12.79 5.47 9.05
N GLU A 43 13.86 5.76 9.75
CA GLU A 43 14.77 4.74 10.25
C GLU A 43 14.08 3.81 11.25
N LEU A 44 13.25 4.38 12.10
CA LEU A 44 12.54 3.62 13.11
C LEU A 44 11.51 2.68 12.52
N HIS A 45 10.81 3.12 11.49
CA HIS A 45 9.69 2.37 10.94
C HIS A 45 9.95 1.66 9.61
N SER A 46 11.11 1.89 9.00
CA SER A 46 11.41 1.29 7.72
C SER A 46 11.41 -0.22 7.82
N MET A 47 10.75 -0.87 6.89
CA MET A 47 10.62 -2.33 6.84
C MET A 47 9.98 -2.93 8.10
N LYS A 48 9.17 -2.14 8.78
CA LYS A 48 8.39 -2.61 9.91
C LYS A 48 6.92 -2.67 9.52
N CYS A 49 6.23 -3.70 9.98
CA CYS A 49 4.81 -3.84 9.67
C CYS A 49 4.01 -2.72 10.34
N PRO A 50 3.18 -2.01 9.59
CA PRO A 50 2.40 -0.91 10.17
C PRO A 50 1.29 -1.38 11.11
N LYS A 51 1.00 -2.67 11.11
CA LYS A 51 -0.06 -3.21 11.96
C LYS A 51 0.48 -3.78 13.28
N CYS A 52 1.59 -4.50 13.23
CA CYS A 52 2.10 -5.15 14.44
C CYS A 52 3.51 -4.73 14.82
N GLY A 53 4.19 -3.98 13.97
CA GLY A 53 5.53 -3.48 14.29
C GLY A 53 6.68 -4.44 14.06
N MET A 54 6.40 -5.67 13.65
CA MET A 54 7.46 -6.65 13.44
C MET A 54 8.09 -6.48 12.05
N GLU A 55 9.19 -7.17 11.83
CA GLU A 55 9.92 -7.03 10.56
C GLU A 55 9.14 -7.50 9.35
N LEU A 56 9.27 -6.76 8.26
CA LEU A 56 8.75 -7.17 6.97
C LEU A 56 9.86 -7.92 6.24
N ILE A 57 9.47 -9.00 5.57
CA ILE A 57 10.41 -9.80 4.78
C ILE A 57 10.17 -9.48 3.32
N GLU A 58 11.23 -9.06 2.63
CA GLU A 58 11.14 -8.71 1.23
C GLU A 58 11.30 -9.96 0.37
N ILE A 59 10.36 -10.17 -0.52
CA ILE A 59 10.36 -11.31 -1.43
C ILE A 59 10.16 -10.81 -2.85
N ASP A 60 10.96 -11.32 -3.78
CA ASP A 60 10.83 -10.96 -5.18
C ASP A 60 10.02 -12.06 -5.86
N TYR A 61 8.87 -11.70 -6.42
CA TYR A 61 8.03 -12.63 -7.14
C TYR A 61 7.80 -12.10 -8.55
N LYS A 62 8.42 -12.75 -9.53
CA LYS A 62 8.32 -12.36 -10.94
C LYS A 62 8.64 -10.89 -11.17
N GLY A 63 9.68 -10.41 -10.51
CA GLY A 63 10.09 -9.02 -10.63
C GLY A 63 9.29 -8.05 -9.78
N ILE A 64 8.32 -8.54 -9.04
CA ILE A 64 7.52 -7.70 -8.14
C ILE A 64 8.05 -7.88 -6.74
N ARG A 65 8.39 -6.78 -6.09
CA ARG A 65 8.93 -6.82 -4.74
C ARG A 65 7.79 -6.74 -3.75
N ILE A 66 7.66 -7.76 -2.93
CA ILE A 66 6.56 -7.86 -1.99
C ILE A 66 7.11 -7.94 -0.59
N ASP A 67 6.58 -7.13 0.31
CA ASP A 67 7.00 -7.15 1.70
C ASP A 67 5.93 -7.85 2.53
N LYS A 68 6.28 -8.99 3.13
CA LYS A 68 5.34 -9.75 3.92
C LYS A 68 5.75 -9.72 5.38
N CYS A 69 4.80 -9.50 6.25
CA CYS A 69 5.08 -9.45 7.68
C CYS A 69 5.44 -10.82 8.22
N SER A 70 6.50 -10.87 9.01
CA SER A 70 6.96 -12.13 9.58
C SER A 70 6.07 -12.64 10.71
N ALA A 71 5.22 -11.80 11.24
CA ALA A 71 4.37 -12.15 12.38
C ALA A 71 2.89 -12.26 12.06
N CYS A 72 2.31 -11.24 11.45
CA CYS A 72 0.86 -11.22 11.22
C CYS A 72 0.47 -11.62 9.80
N ASP A 73 1.44 -11.94 8.97
CA ASP A 73 1.22 -12.35 7.58
C ASP A 73 0.61 -11.29 6.68
N GLY A 74 0.58 -10.05 7.13
CA GLY A 74 0.13 -8.95 6.29
C GLY A 74 1.09 -8.71 5.13
N VAL A 75 0.59 -8.16 4.04
CA VAL A 75 1.38 -7.93 2.84
C VAL A 75 1.39 -6.45 2.51
N TRP A 76 2.56 -5.92 2.18
CA TRP A 76 2.71 -4.54 1.76
C TRP A 76 3.25 -4.48 0.34
N LEU A 77 2.67 -3.61 -0.47
CA LEU A 77 3.15 -3.38 -1.83
C LEU A 77 3.47 -1.90 -1.98
N ASP A 78 4.63 -1.60 -2.55
CA ASP A 78 5.01 -0.21 -2.80
C ASP A 78 4.22 0.36 -3.95
N ALA A 79 4.33 1.67 -4.12
CA ALA A 79 3.64 2.36 -5.21
C ALA A 79 3.99 1.72 -6.55
N GLY A 80 3.00 1.39 -7.31
CA GLY A 80 3.18 0.76 -8.62
C GLY A 80 3.19 -0.75 -8.60
N GLU A 81 3.49 -1.37 -7.46
CA GLU A 81 3.54 -2.83 -7.37
C GLU A 81 2.17 -3.47 -7.40
N LEU A 82 1.19 -2.81 -6.82
CA LEU A 82 -0.18 -3.31 -6.89
C LEU A 82 -0.65 -3.39 -8.34
N ASP A 83 -0.30 -2.39 -9.14
CA ASP A 83 -0.66 -2.39 -10.55
C ASP A 83 0.05 -3.52 -11.30
N ALA A 84 1.31 -3.78 -10.96
CA ALA A 84 2.06 -4.88 -11.54
C ALA A 84 1.41 -6.23 -11.21
N VAL A 85 0.96 -6.40 -9.97
CA VAL A 85 0.24 -7.62 -9.58
C VAL A 85 -1.03 -7.77 -10.38
N ARG A 86 -1.78 -6.69 -10.54
CA ARG A 86 -3.02 -6.69 -11.28
C ARG A 86 -2.83 -7.12 -12.75
N LYS A 87 -1.67 -6.84 -13.31
CA LYS A 87 -1.37 -7.16 -14.69
C LYS A 87 -0.87 -8.58 -14.92
N LEU A 88 -0.70 -9.37 -13.88
CA LEU A 88 -0.29 -10.75 -14.06
C LEU A 88 -1.36 -11.56 -14.77
N GLU A 89 -0.95 -12.58 -15.52
CA GLU A 89 -1.90 -13.48 -16.12
C GLU A 89 -2.66 -14.22 -15.05
N LYS A 90 -3.86 -14.65 -15.34
CA LYS A 90 -4.72 -15.27 -14.37
C LYS A 90 -4.06 -16.40 -13.58
N SER A 91 -3.36 -17.28 -14.28
CA SER A 91 -2.71 -18.40 -13.61
C SER A 91 -1.60 -17.95 -12.65
N ALA A 92 -0.84 -16.94 -13.07
CA ALA A 92 0.21 -16.38 -12.21
C ALA A 92 -0.40 -15.62 -11.04
N LEU A 93 -1.51 -14.95 -11.28
CA LEU A 93 -2.21 -14.22 -10.24
C LEU A 93 -2.79 -15.17 -9.19
N ASP A 94 -3.36 -16.27 -9.63
CA ASP A 94 -3.88 -17.29 -8.71
C ASP A 94 -2.76 -17.87 -7.85
N ARG A 95 -1.60 -18.13 -8.45
CA ARG A 95 -0.46 -18.62 -7.71
C ARG A 95 0.07 -17.58 -6.73
N PHE A 96 0.06 -16.31 -7.14
CA PHE A 96 0.46 -15.22 -6.27
C PHE A 96 -0.39 -15.21 -5.00
N PHE A 97 -1.70 -15.26 -5.16
CA PHE A 97 -2.60 -15.26 -4.01
C PHE A 97 -2.43 -16.53 -3.16
N GLY A 98 -2.09 -17.63 -3.79
CA GLY A 98 -1.81 -18.86 -3.06
C GLY A 98 -0.57 -18.78 -2.19
N VAL A 99 0.44 -18.03 -2.63
CA VAL A 99 1.68 -17.90 -1.89
C VAL A 99 1.55 -16.85 -0.77
N PHE A 100 0.88 -15.75 -1.06
CA PHE A 100 0.89 -14.59 -0.16
C PHE A 100 -0.39 -14.34 0.63
N SER A 101 -1.39 -15.13 0.45
CA SER A 101 -2.63 -14.94 1.21
C SER A 101 -2.59 -15.62 2.57
#